data_ec365db661ef11a8714ea48da40fda22
#
_entry.id   ec365db661ef11a8714ea48da40fda22
#
_cell.length_a   1.000
_cell.length_b   1.000
_cell.length_c   1.000
_cell.angle_alpha   90.00
_cell.angle_beta   90.00
_cell.angle_gamma   90.00
#
_symmetry.space_group_name_H-M   'P 1'
#
loop_
_entity.id
_entity.type
_entity.pdbx_description
1 polymer ?
#
loop_
_entity_poly.entity_id
_entity_poly.type
_entity_poly.pdbx_seq_one_letter_code
_entity_poly.pdbx_strand_id
1 'polypeptide(L)'
;MSYYMRFITTDSPETMLSILEQALKETDSQYSIAESGELKHGNDVYGVVEVNRPGDGLFEEEIGELKESMQDVRGKRKADVLKTLDEARAIVAVQVLFCDRQLEATLQKLDPLWEWLLSHRKGLLQADGEGYYDQTGRILKVE
;
A
#
# COMPACT_ATOMS: atom_id res chain seq x y z
N MET A 1 7.03 -17.26 -0.98
CA MET A 1 7.59 -15.92 -0.84
C MET A 1 6.45 -14.90 -0.94
N SER A 2 6.36 -14.00 0.02
CA SER A 2 5.30 -12.99 0.05
C SER A 2 5.80 -11.67 -0.51
N TYR A 3 4.94 -11.00 -1.27
CA TYR A 3 5.23 -9.68 -1.81
C TYR A 3 4.17 -8.73 -1.27
N TYR A 4 4.62 -7.68 -0.59
CA TYR A 4 3.73 -6.69 0.01
C TYR A 4 3.93 -5.32 -0.61
N MET A 5 2.82 -4.61 -0.74
CA MET A 5 2.83 -3.18 -1.05
C MET A 5 2.03 -2.48 0.04
N ARG A 6 2.44 -1.27 0.39
CA ARG A 6 1.81 -0.53 1.48
C ARG A 6 1.66 0.93 1.11
N PHE A 7 0.51 1.50 1.40
CA PHE A 7 0.35 2.95 1.36
C PHE A 7 0.34 3.47 2.78
N ILE A 8 1.33 4.31 3.12
CA ILE A 8 1.48 4.90 4.44
C ILE A 8 0.88 6.28 4.40
N THR A 9 -0.27 6.47 5.04
CA THR A 9 -0.98 7.75 5.02
C THR A 9 -0.67 8.56 6.27
N THR A 10 -0.47 9.87 6.09
CA THR A 10 -0.19 10.81 7.17
C THR A 10 -1.37 11.72 7.47
N ASP A 11 -2.41 11.70 6.63
CA ASP A 11 -3.61 12.49 6.90
C ASP A 11 -4.63 11.65 7.70
N SER A 12 -5.64 12.34 8.23
CA SER A 12 -6.55 11.72 9.19
C SER A 12 -7.82 11.11 8.63
N PRO A 13 -8.15 11.20 7.35
CA PRO A 13 -9.42 10.65 6.88
C PRO A 13 -9.52 9.17 7.17
N GLU A 14 -10.71 8.73 7.48
CA GLU A 14 -10.96 7.32 7.67
C GLU A 14 -10.69 6.59 6.36
N THR A 15 -9.90 5.55 6.45
CA THR A 15 -9.63 4.65 5.33
C THR A 15 -10.10 3.28 5.75
N MET A 16 -11.16 2.79 5.11
CA MET A 16 -11.77 1.50 5.42
C MET A 16 -11.90 0.70 4.13
N LEU A 17 -12.01 -0.61 4.26
CA LEU A 17 -12.16 -1.48 3.09
C LEU A 17 -13.35 -1.07 2.22
N SER A 18 -14.45 -0.65 2.83
CA SER A 18 -15.64 -0.22 2.09
C SER A 18 -15.39 1.03 1.25
N ILE A 19 -14.59 1.97 1.75
CA ILE A 19 -14.22 3.17 1.01
C ILE A 19 -13.35 2.82 -0.18
N LEU A 20 -12.38 1.94 0.03
CA LEU A 20 -11.48 1.48 -1.04
C LEU A 20 -12.24 0.69 -2.11
N GLU A 21 -13.18 -0.17 -1.68
CA GLU A 21 -14.01 -0.91 -2.61
C GLU A 21 -14.86 0.02 -3.47
N GLN A 22 -15.47 1.00 -2.86
CA GLN A 22 -16.29 1.97 -3.59
C GLN A 22 -15.45 2.73 -4.62
N ALA A 23 -14.25 3.15 -4.25
CA ALA A 23 -13.34 3.85 -5.14
C ALA A 23 -12.98 2.98 -6.36
N LEU A 24 -12.68 1.71 -6.12
CA LEU A 24 -12.35 0.78 -7.20
C LEU A 24 -13.53 0.52 -8.12
N LYS A 25 -14.74 0.38 -7.56
CA LYS A 25 -15.94 0.13 -8.34
C LYS A 25 -16.31 1.30 -9.25
N GLU A 26 -15.97 2.51 -8.85
CA GLU A 26 -16.16 3.69 -9.69
C GLU A 26 -15.27 3.66 -10.93
N THR A 27 -14.10 3.02 -10.83
CA THR A 27 -13.20 2.84 -11.95
C THR A 27 -13.64 1.66 -12.83
N ASP A 28 -14.03 0.56 -12.20
CA ASP A 28 -14.46 -0.66 -12.88
C ASP A 28 -15.34 -1.46 -11.92
N SER A 29 -16.60 -1.66 -12.31
CA SER A 29 -17.60 -2.31 -11.46
C SER A 29 -17.30 -3.77 -11.12
N GLN A 30 -16.34 -4.40 -11.81
CA GLN A 30 -15.95 -5.77 -11.53
C GLN A 30 -15.06 -5.92 -10.28
N TYR A 31 -14.53 -4.81 -9.75
CA TYR A 31 -13.77 -4.85 -8.51
C TYR A 31 -14.65 -5.10 -7.29
N SER A 32 -14.11 -5.86 -6.35
CA SER A 32 -14.72 -6.03 -5.03
C SER A 32 -13.63 -6.26 -3.98
N ILE A 33 -13.92 -5.86 -2.74
CA ILE A 33 -13.06 -6.19 -1.60
C ILE A 33 -13.98 -6.82 -0.55
N ALA A 34 -13.74 -8.08 -0.24
CA ALA A 34 -14.50 -8.81 0.76
C ALA A 34 -14.14 -8.32 2.18
N GLU A 35 -14.97 -8.63 3.16
CA GLU A 35 -14.67 -8.30 4.57
C GLU A 35 -13.36 -8.94 5.03
N SER A 36 -12.98 -10.09 4.47
CA SER A 36 -11.70 -10.75 4.72
C SER A 36 -10.51 -10.01 4.11
N GLY A 37 -10.76 -8.97 3.29
CA GLY A 37 -9.72 -8.20 2.63
C GLY A 37 -9.39 -8.65 1.23
N GLU A 38 -9.94 -9.75 0.75
CA GLU A 38 -9.65 -10.24 -0.60
C GLU A 38 -10.10 -9.23 -1.66
N LEU A 39 -9.14 -8.73 -2.44
CA LEU A 39 -9.40 -7.83 -3.55
C LEU A 39 -9.53 -8.66 -4.81
N LYS A 40 -10.70 -8.58 -5.43
CA LYS A 40 -11.03 -9.36 -6.62
C LYS A 40 -11.37 -8.45 -7.80
N HIS A 41 -11.09 -8.94 -8.99
CA HIS A 41 -11.62 -8.38 -10.22
C HIS A 41 -12.32 -9.52 -10.95
N GLY A 42 -13.64 -9.44 -11.07
CA GLY A 42 -14.43 -10.58 -11.48
C GLY A 42 -14.33 -11.70 -10.43
N ASN A 43 -13.90 -12.88 -10.85
CA ASN A 43 -13.72 -14.02 -9.96
C ASN A 43 -12.27 -14.22 -9.50
N ASP A 44 -11.35 -13.40 -9.98
CA ASP A 44 -9.93 -13.58 -9.71
C ASP A 44 -9.49 -12.72 -8.54
N VAL A 45 -8.70 -13.31 -7.62
CA VAL A 45 -8.14 -12.63 -6.46
C VAL A 45 -6.76 -12.09 -6.81
N TYR A 46 -6.50 -10.81 -6.51
CA TYR A 46 -5.22 -10.17 -6.81
C TYR A 46 -4.43 -9.80 -5.56
N GLY A 47 -5.07 -9.77 -4.43
CA GLY A 47 -4.39 -9.46 -3.18
C GLY A 47 -5.31 -9.54 -1.98
N VAL A 48 -4.71 -9.43 -0.79
CA VAL A 48 -5.46 -9.31 0.47
C VAL A 48 -5.12 -7.96 1.06
N VAL A 49 -6.14 -7.14 1.25
CA VAL A 49 -6.00 -5.76 1.75
C VAL A 49 -6.27 -5.73 3.25
N GLU A 50 -5.40 -5.05 3.98
CA GLU A 50 -5.54 -4.86 5.41
C GLU A 50 -5.26 -3.40 5.73
N VAL A 51 -6.07 -2.80 6.59
CA VAL A 51 -5.87 -1.43 7.05
C VAL A 51 -5.45 -1.48 8.51
N ASN A 52 -4.22 -1.07 8.80
CA ASN A 52 -3.66 -1.05 10.14
C ASN A 52 -3.58 0.38 10.67
N ARG A 53 -3.94 0.55 11.94
CA ARG A 53 -3.99 1.86 12.60
C ARG A 53 -3.21 1.84 13.90
N PRO A 54 -2.76 3.01 14.39
CA PRO A 54 -2.10 3.10 15.70
C PRO A 54 -2.96 2.46 16.79
N GLY A 55 -2.31 1.65 17.61
CA GLY A 55 -2.96 0.96 18.74
C GLY A 55 -3.37 -0.48 18.44
N ASP A 56 -3.29 -0.94 17.19
CA ASP A 56 -3.64 -2.33 16.87
C ASP A 56 -2.47 -3.32 16.99
N GLY A 57 -1.27 -2.82 17.28
CA GLY A 57 -0.07 -3.65 17.39
C GLY A 57 0.61 -3.93 16.07
N LEU A 58 -0.15 -4.29 15.05
CA LEU A 58 0.39 -4.55 13.72
C LEU A 58 0.94 -3.28 13.07
N PHE A 59 0.26 -2.15 13.29
CA PHE A 59 0.71 -0.87 12.77
C PHE A 59 2.10 -0.53 13.32
N GLU A 60 2.28 -0.60 14.64
CA GLU A 60 3.56 -0.29 15.29
C GLU A 60 4.67 -1.23 14.82
N GLU A 61 4.35 -2.51 14.68
CA GLU A 61 5.30 -3.50 14.20
C GLU A 61 5.74 -3.21 12.76
N GLU A 62 4.80 -2.91 11.87
CA GLU A 62 5.13 -2.56 10.48
C GLU A 62 5.97 -1.30 10.38
N ILE A 63 5.61 -0.25 11.12
CA ILE A 63 6.39 1.00 11.12
C ILE A 63 7.83 0.72 11.58
N GLY A 64 7.98 -0.07 12.64
CA GLY A 64 9.30 -0.45 13.14
C GLY A 64 10.13 -1.21 12.11
N GLU A 65 9.52 -2.17 11.44
CA GLU A 65 10.21 -2.95 10.40
C GLU A 65 10.60 -2.08 9.20
N LEU A 66 9.73 -1.16 8.79
CA LEU A 66 10.01 -0.27 7.68
C LEU A 66 11.16 0.68 8.00
N LYS A 67 11.21 1.21 9.23
CA LYS A 67 12.33 2.05 9.68
C LYS A 67 13.62 1.25 9.73
N GLU A 68 13.57 0.03 10.25
CA GLU A 68 14.74 -0.84 10.35
C GLU A 68 15.31 -1.14 8.96
N SER A 69 14.46 -1.40 7.97
CA SER A 69 14.89 -1.69 6.62
C SER A 69 15.60 -0.51 5.95
N MET A 70 15.50 0.67 6.52
CA MET A 70 16.10 1.88 5.98
C MET A 70 17.43 2.27 6.63
N GLN A 71 17.91 1.53 7.64
CA GLN A 71 19.10 1.91 8.39
C GLN A 71 20.33 2.16 7.50
N ASP A 72 20.54 1.30 6.52
CA ASP A 72 21.69 1.39 5.63
C ASP A 72 21.37 2.02 4.28
N VAL A 73 20.15 2.49 4.10
CA VAL A 73 19.72 3.11 2.84
C VAL A 73 20.21 4.56 2.79
N ARG A 74 20.68 4.96 1.62
CA ARG A 74 21.12 6.34 1.38
C ARG A 74 20.34 6.95 0.23
N GLY A 75 19.99 8.21 0.36
CA GLY A 75 19.26 8.94 -0.67
C GLY A 75 18.80 10.29 -0.16
N LYS A 76 18.59 11.22 -1.09
CA LYS A 76 18.19 12.58 -0.76
C LYS A 76 16.83 12.65 -0.08
N ARG A 77 15.95 11.70 -0.40
CA ARG A 77 14.58 11.70 0.12
C ARG A 77 14.41 10.79 1.33
N LYS A 78 15.51 10.23 1.87
CA LYS A 78 15.41 9.36 3.06
C LYS A 78 14.76 10.06 4.24
N ALA A 79 15.13 11.31 4.49
CA ALA A 79 14.55 12.08 5.60
C ALA A 79 13.04 12.28 5.42
N ASP A 80 12.60 12.50 4.20
CA ASP A 80 11.16 12.66 3.89
C ASP A 80 10.40 11.36 4.16
N VAL A 81 10.98 10.23 3.80
CA VAL A 81 10.36 8.93 4.04
C VAL A 81 10.27 8.65 5.54
N LEU A 82 11.35 8.89 6.28
CA LEU A 82 11.36 8.71 7.74
C LEU A 82 10.32 9.61 8.41
N LYS A 83 10.19 10.85 7.94
CA LYS A 83 9.16 11.76 8.44
C LYS A 83 7.76 11.21 8.20
N THR A 84 7.51 10.67 7.01
CA THR A 84 6.22 10.04 6.68
C THR A 84 5.93 8.87 7.63
N LEU A 85 6.92 8.04 7.90
CA LEU A 85 6.76 6.92 8.83
C LEU A 85 6.48 7.40 10.25
N ASP A 86 7.15 8.48 10.69
CA ASP A 86 6.90 9.05 12.01
C ASP A 86 5.52 9.68 12.15
N GLU A 87 4.99 10.25 11.06
CA GLU A 87 3.69 10.93 11.05
C GLU A 87 2.55 10.03 10.59
N ALA A 88 2.83 8.76 10.32
CA ALA A 88 1.85 7.83 9.78
C ALA A 88 0.64 7.67 10.70
N ARG A 89 -0.55 7.66 10.11
CA ARG A 89 -1.82 7.48 10.81
C ARG A 89 -2.55 6.21 10.42
N ALA A 90 -2.19 5.61 9.29
CA ALA A 90 -2.70 4.33 8.88
C ALA A 90 -1.79 3.74 7.81
N ILE A 91 -1.83 2.43 7.67
CA ILE A 91 -1.16 1.73 6.59
C ILE A 91 -2.20 0.87 5.88
N VAL A 92 -2.33 1.07 4.57
CA VAL A 92 -3.11 0.16 3.73
C VAL A 92 -2.12 -0.83 3.16
N ALA A 93 -2.11 -2.03 3.73
CA ALA A 93 -1.18 -3.08 3.34
C ALA A 93 -1.87 -4.07 2.41
N VAL A 94 -1.20 -4.46 1.34
CA VAL A 94 -1.71 -5.47 0.41
C VAL A 94 -0.66 -6.56 0.27
N GLN A 95 -1.06 -7.78 0.63
CA GLN A 95 -0.30 -8.96 0.25
C GLN A 95 -0.70 -9.29 -1.18
N VAL A 96 0.24 -9.17 -2.10
CA VAL A 96 -0.01 -9.39 -3.53
C VAL A 96 -0.05 -10.89 -3.80
N LEU A 97 -1.11 -11.35 -4.44
CA LEU A 97 -1.31 -12.77 -4.76
C LEU A 97 -1.17 -12.94 -6.27
N PHE A 98 -0.12 -13.64 -6.68
CA PHE A 98 0.15 -13.83 -8.11
C PHE A 98 -0.69 -14.93 -8.74
N CYS A 99 -0.96 -16.03 -8.03
CA CYS A 99 -1.81 -17.14 -8.49
C CYS A 99 -1.42 -17.59 -9.90
N ASP A 100 -0.13 -17.82 -10.12
CA ASP A 100 0.46 -18.23 -11.41
C ASP A 100 0.38 -17.16 -12.51
N ARG A 101 -0.07 -15.94 -12.19
CA ARG A 101 -0.04 -14.82 -13.12
C ARG A 101 1.35 -14.17 -13.11
N GLN A 102 1.67 -13.46 -14.19
CA GLN A 102 2.89 -12.67 -14.24
C GLN A 102 2.79 -11.46 -13.32
N LEU A 103 3.94 -10.99 -12.85
CA LEU A 103 4.05 -9.83 -11.97
C LEU A 103 3.29 -8.62 -12.54
N GLU A 104 3.56 -8.27 -13.80
CA GLU A 104 2.97 -7.09 -14.42
C GLU A 104 1.44 -7.18 -14.50
N ALA A 105 0.92 -8.34 -14.86
CA ALA A 105 -0.52 -8.54 -14.98
C ALA A 105 -1.20 -8.40 -13.61
N THR A 106 -0.57 -8.88 -12.56
CA THR A 106 -1.11 -8.78 -11.20
C THR A 106 -1.06 -7.34 -10.70
N LEU A 107 0.09 -6.68 -10.83
CA LEU A 107 0.26 -5.31 -10.35
C LEU A 107 -0.65 -4.33 -11.10
N GLN A 108 -0.90 -4.57 -12.38
CA GLN A 108 -1.77 -3.71 -13.17
C GLN A 108 -3.19 -3.66 -12.59
N LYS A 109 -3.68 -4.75 -12.03
CA LYS A 109 -5.01 -4.79 -11.40
C LYS A 109 -5.03 -4.11 -10.03
N LEU A 110 -3.89 -3.91 -9.40
CA LEU A 110 -3.77 -3.19 -8.14
C LEU A 110 -3.52 -1.69 -8.34
N ASP A 111 -3.03 -1.29 -9.51
CA ASP A 111 -2.69 0.10 -9.80
C ASP A 111 -3.83 1.10 -9.49
N PRO A 112 -5.10 0.83 -9.84
CA PRO A 112 -6.18 1.76 -9.51
C PRO A 112 -6.31 2.05 -8.02
N LEU A 113 -6.02 1.08 -7.15
CA LEU A 113 -6.02 1.29 -5.71
C LEU A 113 -4.97 2.31 -5.30
N TRP A 114 -3.74 2.13 -5.81
CA TRP A 114 -2.63 3.04 -5.48
C TRP A 114 -2.83 4.42 -6.08
N GLU A 115 -3.34 4.50 -7.30
CA GLU A 115 -3.64 5.77 -7.95
C GLU A 115 -4.68 6.56 -7.14
N TRP A 116 -5.72 5.89 -6.66
CA TRP A 116 -6.73 6.53 -5.84
C TRP A 116 -6.15 7.05 -4.53
N LEU A 117 -5.36 6.21 -3.84
CA LEU A 117 -4.75 6.59 -2.57
C LEU A 117 -3.79 7.76 -2.76
N LEU A 118 -2.93 7.71 -3.78
CA LEU A 118 -1.98 8.79 -4.04
C LEU A 118 -2.67 10.12 -4.37
N SER A 119 -3.84 10.05 -5.00
CA SER A 119 -4.58 11.28 -5.37
C SER A 119 -5.52 11.80 -4.29
N HIS A 120 -5.93 10.96 -3.33
CA HIS A 120 -6.93 11.32 -2.32
C HIS A 120 -6.42 11.31 -0.88
N ARG A 121 -5.21 10.81 -0.67
CA ARG A 121 -4.59 10.74 0.66
C ARG A 121 -3.17 11.27 0.59
N LYS A 122 -2.68 11.78 1.71
CA LYS A 122 -1.28 12.22 1.83
C LYS A 122 -0.45 11.07 2.36
N GLY A 123 0.61 10.74 1.66
CA GLY A 123 1.48 9.66 2.07
C GLY A 123 2.34 9.12 0.94
N LEU A 124 2.90 7.95 1.17
CA LEU A 124 3.80 7.31 0.23
C LEU A 124 3.41 5.86 0.01
N LEU A 125 3.62 5.39 -1.20
CA LEU A 125 3.48 3.98 -1.55
C LEU A 125 4.84 3.30 -1.36
N GLN A 126 4.84 2.18 -0.65
CA GLN A 126 6.03 1.35 -0.46
C GLN A 126 5.82 0.01 -1.15
N ALA A 127 6.81 -0.45 -1.88
CA ALA A 127 6.78 -1.76 -2.51
C ALA A 127 8.03 -2.55 -2.12
N ASP A 128 7.84 -3.79 -1.67
CA ASP A 128 8.93 -4.65 -1.22
C ASP A 128 9.96 -4.85 -2.34
N GLY A 129 11.23 -4.70 -1.98
CA GLY A 129 12.33 -4.87 -2.93
C GLY A 129 12.53 -3.71 -3.89
N GLU A 130 11.68 -2.69 -3.84
CA GLU A 130 11.78 -1.55 -4.76
C GLU A 130 12.00 -0.22 -4.04
N GLY A 131 11.19 0.10 -3.06
CA GLY A 131 11.33 1.35 -2.31
C GLY A 131 10.02 2.12 -2.15
N TYR A 132 10.13 3.44 -2.17
CA TYR A 132 9.03 4.36 -1.89
C TYR A 132 8.72 5.23 -3.09
N TYR A 133 7.42 5.46 -3.31
CA TYR A 133 6.89 6.20 -4.44
C TYR A 133 5.95 7.30 -3.98
N ASP A 134 5.98 8.44 -4.68
CA ASP A 134 4.92 9.44 -4.60
C ASP A 134 4.26 9.56 -5.98
N GLN A 135 3.46 10.60 -6.19
CA GLN A 135 2.77 10.79 -7.47
C GLN A 135 3.73 11.00 -8.65
N THR A 136 4.97 11.39 -8.39
CA THR A 136 5.96 11.65 -9.44
C THR A 136 6.78 10.41 -9.81
N GLY A 137 6.66 9.33 -9.02
CA GLY A 137 7.40 8.10 -9.22
C GLY A 137 8.22 7.71 -8.01
N ARG A 138 9.23 6.88 -8.20
CA ARG A 138 10.05 6.40 -7.09
C ARG A 138 10.96 7.51 -6.57
N ILE A 139 10.86 7.79 -5.27
CA ILE A 139 11.65 8.82 -4.60
C ILE A 139 12.80 8.26 -3.78
N LEU A 140 12.75 6.99 -3.41
CA LEU A 140 13.80 6.33 -2.63
C LEU A 140 13.82 4.85 -2.97
N LYS A 141 15.00 4.35 -3.31
CA LYS A 141 15.20 2.93 -3.60
C LYS A 141 15.57 2.20 -2.30
N VAL A 142 14.86 1.13 -2.00
CA VAL A 142 15.11 0.25 -0.85
C VAL A 142 15.03 -1.19 -1.35
N GLU A 143 16.17 -1.86 -1.39
CA GLU A 143 16.25 -3.25 -1.84
C GLU A 143 16.10 -4.26 -0.72
#